data_735e66f7e586cec0d2df7bf707293978
#
_entry.id   735e66f7e586cec0d2df7bf707293978
#
_cell.length_a   1.000
_cell.length_b   1.000
_cell.length_c   1.000
_cell.angle_alpha   90.00
_cell.angle_beta   90.00
_cell.angle_gamma   90.00
#
_symmetry.space_group_name_H-M   'P 1'
#
loop_
_entity.id
_entity.type
_entity.pdbx_description
1 polymer ?
#
loop_
_entity_poly.entity_id
_entity_poly.type
_entity_poly.pdbx_seq_one_letter_code
_entity_poly.pdbx_strand_id
1 'polypeptide(L)'
;SIRQPSSFCGVTGIKPTYGTVSRYGLIAYGSSLDQIGPIAKDVTDCATILEAISSYDKKDSTSVAREDTDFTSALVDDVKGMKIGIPKDYFGEGLDSEVKDAIFKAAEVLKQKGAIVEEFDLSLVEYAIPAYYVIASAEASSNLSRFDGVKYGYRTEEYEGLHNMYKESRSEGFGPEVKRRIMLGSFVLSSGYYDAYYLKALRTKALIKKAFDRAFEKYDVILSPAAPTTAPKIGDSLSDPLKMYLGDIYTISVNLAGLP
;
A
#
# COMPACT_ATOMS: atom_id res chain seq x y z
N SER A 1 4.88 -1.34 -0.44
CA SER A 1 6.31 -1.38 -0.05
C SER A 1 6.61 -2.33 1.12
N ILE A 2 5.61 -2.90 1.78
CA ILE A 2 5.82 -3.89 2.87
C ILE A 2 5.40 -5.27 2.39
N ARG A 3 4.12 -5.48 2.08
CA ARG A 3 3.53 -6.81 1.82
C ARG A 3 4.10 -7.50 0.58
N GLN A 4 4.09 -6.85 -0.56
CA GLN A 4 4.60 -7.42 -1.81
C GLN A 4 6.11 -7.69 -1.75
N PRO A 5 6.99 -6.75 -1.30
CA PRO A 5 8.41 -7.06 -1.14
C PRO A 5 8.68 -8.19 -0.15
N SER A 6 7.91 -8.29 0.94
CA SER A 6 8.05 -9.42 1.88
C SER A 6 7.72 -10.75 1.21
N SER A 7 6.65 -10.80 0.40
CA SER A 7 6.30 -11.97 -0.39
C SER A 7 7.43 -12.37 -1.35
N PHE A 8 8.03 -11.42 -2.06
CA PHE A 8 9.15 -11.67 -2.97
C PHE A 8 10.43 -12.14 -2.27
N CYS A 9 10.64 -11.70 -1.04
CA CYS A 9 11.82 -12.08 -0.25
C CYS A 9 11.59 -13.33 0.63
N GLY A 10 10.39 -13.92 0.63
CA GLY A 10 10.08 -15.09 1.45
C GLY A 10 10.15 -14.80 2.96
N VAL A 11 9.75 -13.60 3.36
CA VAL A 11 9.70 -13.14 4.75
C VAL A 11 8.31 -12.65 5.12
N THR A 12 8.06 -12.45 6.41
CA THR A 12 6.79 -11.92 6.93
C THR A 12 6.83 -10.38 6.97
N GLY A 13 5.76 -9.73 6.53
CA GLY A 13 5.62 -8.27 6.64
C GLY A 13 4.21 -7.89 7.07
N ILE A 14 4.10 -6.94 7.99
CA ILE A 14 2.81 -6.43 8.48
C ILE A 14 2.69 -4.96 8.13
N LYS A 15 1.65 -4.61 7.38
CA LYS A 15 1.21 -3.23 7.23
C LYS A 15 0.11 -2.96 8.26
N PRO A 16 0.37 -2.21 9.33
CA PRO A 16 -0.64 -1.97 10.35
C PRO A 16 -1.72 -1.00 9.87
N THR A 17 -2.75 -0.84 10.67
CA THR A 17 -3.77 0.20 10.46
C THR A 17 -3.12 1.58 10.45
N TYR A 18 -3.60 2.47 9.57
CA TYR A 18 -3.11 3.84 9.44
C TYR A 18 -3.10 4.57 10.79
N GLY A 19 -1.99 5.26 11.08
CA GLY A 19 -1.80 6.00 12.33
C GLY A 19 -1.35 5.16 13.52
N THR A 20 -1.16 3.84 13.37
CA THR A 20 -0.64 2.96 14.44
C THR A 20 0.83 3.25 14.75
N VAL A 21 1.62 3.51 13.72
CA VAL A 21 3.06 3.86 13.84
C VAL A 21 3.25 5.29 13.40
N SER A 22 4.02 6.07 14.16
CA SER A 22 4.36 7.45 13.81
C SER A 22 5.11 7.52 12.48
N ARG A 23 4.76 8.50 11.66
CA ARG A 23 5.44 8.83 10.41
C ARG A 23 6.39 10.03 10.55
N TYR A 24 6.62 10.52 11.76
CA TYR A 24 7.56 11.60 11.99
C TYR A 24 8.97 11.19 11.55
N GLY A 25 9.57 11.99 10.68
CA GLY A 25 10.86 11.69 10.05
C GLY A 25 10.76 10.92 8.71
N LEU A 26 9.59 10.42 8.32
CA LEU A 26 9.36 9.82 7.01
C LEU A 26 9.16 10.93 5.96
N ILE A 27 9.84 10.81 4.82
CA ILE A 27 9.58 11.67 3.65
C ILE A 27 8.19 11.34 3.12
N ALA A 28 7.27 12.32 3.17
CA ALA A 28 5.90 12.12 2.71
C ALA A 28 5.85 11.92 1.20
N TYR A 29 5.27 10.80 0.78
CA TYR A 29 4.92 10.52 -0.61
C TYR A 29 3.41 10.65 -0.83
N GLY A 30 2.62 9.75 -0.28
CA GLY A 30 1.17 9.79 -0.31
C GLY A 30 0.60 9.93 1.10
N SER A 31 0.28 11.14 1.53
CA SER A 31 -0.05 11.44 2.93
C SER A 31 -1.22 10.62 3.47
N SER A 32 -2.18 10.24 2.63
CA SER A 32 -3.33 9.40 3.01
C SER A 32 -3.06 7.89 2.91
N LEU A 33 -1.86 7.48 2.50
CA LEU A 33 -1.50 6.10 2.17
C LEU A 33 -0.21 5.62 2.83
N ASP A 34 0.74 6.53 3.09
CA ASP A 34 2.04 6.19 3.65
C ASP A 34 1.90 5.50 5.01
N GLN A 35 2.63 4.40 5.18
CA GLN A 35 2.56 3.56 6.36
C GLN A 35 3.92 2.92 6.63
N ILE A 36 4.33 2.90 7.90
CA ILE A 36 5.50 2.18 8.40
C ILE A 36 5.00 0.86 9.00
N GLY A 37 5.73 -0.23 8.78
CA GLY A 37 5.43 -1.52 9.37
C GLY A 37 6.64 -2.45 9.33
N PRO A 38 6.67 -3.47 10.22
CA PRO A 38 7.78 -4.38 10.36
C PRO A 38 7.87 -5.39 9.22
N ILE A 39 9.09 -5.84 8.96
CA ILE A 39 9.42 -7.00 8.13
C ILE A 39 10.39 -7.86 8.93
N ALA A 40 10.07 -9.14 9.09
CA ALA A 40 10.87 -10.08 9.88
C ALA A 40 10.77 -11.50 9.32
N LYS A 41 11.43 -12.48 9.96
CA LYS A 41 11.43 -13.86 9.48
C LYS A 41 10.09 -14.56 9.73
N ASP A 42 9.41 -14.24 10.81
CA ASP A 42 8.14 -14.85 11.20
C ASP A 42 7.14 -13.84 11.80
N VAL A 43 5.95 -14.33 12.12
CA VAL A 43 4.85 -13.49 12.64
C VAL A 43 5.13 -13.01 14.06
N THR A 44 5.82 -13.80 14.88
CA THR A 44 6.15 -13.45 16.27
C THR A 44 7.10 -12.26 16.31
N ASP A 45 8.16 -12.30 15.51
CA ASP A 45 9.09 -11.19 15.38
C ASP A 45 8.40 -9.94 14.84
N CYS A 46 7.53 -10.08 13.84
CA CYS A 46 6.75 -8.96 13.31
C CYS A 46 5.83 -8.34 14.37
N ALA A 47 5.13 -9.15 15.16
CA ALA A 47 4.26 -8.68 16.25
C ALA A 47 5.08 -7.93 17.32
N THR A 48 6.20 -8.50 17.73
CA THR A 48 7.12 -7.90 18.73
C THR A 48 7.66 -6.55 18.25
N ILE A 49 8.10 -6.48 16.99
CA ILE A 49 8.60 -5.20 16.42
C ILE A 49 7.44 -4.19 16.30
N LEU A 50 6.27 -4.64 15.85
CA LEU A 50 5.11 -3.75 15.73
C LEU A 50 4.72 -3.16 17.07
N GLU A 51 4.70 -3.98 18.14
CA GLU A 51 4.45 -3.54 19.50
C GLU A 51 5.45 -2.46 19.93
N ALA A 52 6.73 -2.70 19.70
CA ALA A 52 7.81 -1.78 20.07
C ALA A 52 7.74 -0.41 19.34
N ILE A 53 7.24 -0.38 18.08
CA ILE A 53 7.17 0.85 17.29
C ILE A 53 5.79 1.52 17.30
N SER A 54 4.79 0.89 17.90
CA SER A 54 3.42 1.42 17.99
C SER A 54 3.28 2.35 19.18
N SER A 55 3.11 3.64 18.93
CA SER A 55 2.91 4.63 20.00
C SER A 55 2.25 5.89 19.45
N TYR A 56 1.60 6.63 20.36
CA TYR A 56 1.14 7.96 20.04
C TYR A 56 2.31 8.94 20.00
N ASP A 57 2.44 9.66 18.90
CA ASP A 57 3.47 10.68 18.71
C ASP A 57 2.83 12.05 18.43
N LYS A 58 3.05 13.01 19.34
CA LYS A 58 2.58 14.41 19.21
C LYS A 58 3.16 15.14 17.99
N LYS A 59 4.26 14.64 17.42
CA LYS A 59 4.92 15.25 16.25
C LYS A 59 4.32 14.77 14.94
N ASP A 60 3.51 13.71 14.95
CA ASP A 60 2.74 13.23 13.80
C ASP A 60 1.25 13.44 14.05
N SER A 61 0.65 14.40 13.36
CA SER A 61 -0.78 14.71 13.47
C SER A 61 -1.70 13.58 13.06
N THR A 62 -1.18 12.56 12.38
CA THR A 62 -1.93 11.37 11.94
C THR A 62 -1.77 10.19 12.89
N SER A 63 -0.89 10.29 13.87
CA SER A 63 -0.71 9.27 14.91
C SER A 63 -1.96 9.17 15.79
N VAL A 64 -2.45 7.94 15.97
CA VAL A 64 -3.66 7.64 16.74
C VAL A 64 -3.26 7.04 18.09
N ALA A 65 -3.79 7.61 19.18
CA ALA A 65 -3.66 6.99 20.49
C ALA A 65 -4.47 5.67 20.52
N ARG A 66 -3.81 4.59 20.86
CA ARG A 66 -4.41 3.25 21.02
C ARG A 66 -4.22 2.82 22.48
N GLU A 67 -5.26 2.26 23.05
CA GLU A 67 -5.20 1.66 24.39
C GLU A 67 -4.55 0.29 24.37
N ASP A 68 -4.77 -0.46 23.27
CA ASP A 68 -4.24 -1.81 23.09
C ASP A 68 -3.17 -1.81 21.99
N THR A 69 -1.94 -2.05 22.41
CA THR A 69 -0.76 -2.22 21.55
C THR A 69 -0.03 -3.53 21.84
N ASP A 70 -0.60 -4.42 22.64
CA ASP A 70 -0.08 -5.75 22.93
C ASP A 70 -0.40 -6.71 21.77
N PHE A 71 0.37 -6.60 20.68
CA PHE A 71 0.19 -7.44 19.50
C PHE A 71 0.71 -8.86 19.72
N THR A 72 1.60 -9.07 20.70
CA THR A 72 2.14 -10.40 20.99
C THR A 72 1.13 -11.29 21.70
N SER A 73 0.22 -10.72 22.49
CA SER A 73 -0.88 -11.47 23.12
C SER A 73 -1.92 -11.99 22.11
N ALA A 74 -1.99 -11.41 20.93
CA ALA A 74 -2.86 -11.85 19.84
C ALA A 74 -2.34 -13.09 19.08
N LEU A 75 -1.11 -13.57 19.39
CA LEU A 75 -0.54 -14.76 18.80
C LEU A 75 -1.17 -15.99 19.43
N VAL A 76 -2.13 -16.58 18.70
CA VAL A 76 -2.88 -17.77 19.14
C VAL A 76 -2.68 -18.91 18.14
N ASP A 77 -2.67 -20.14 18.62
CA ASP A 77 -2.51 -21.33 17.77
C ASP A 77 -3.83 -21.90 17.23
N ASP A 78 -4.96 -21.26 17.54
CA ASP A 78 -6.29 -21.73 17.19
C ASP A 78 -6.98 -20.78 16.23
N VAL A 79 -7.50 -21.31 15.13
CA VAL A 79 -8.34 -20.61 14.13
C VAL A 79 -9.76 -21.18 14.05
N LYS A 80 -10.16 -22.00 15.02
CA LYS A 80 -11.46 -22.67 15.05
C LYS A 80 -12.59 -21.63 15.09
N GLY A 81 -13.51 -21.74 14.14
CA GLY A 81 -14.64 -20.83 14.00
C GLY A 81 -14.32 -19.47 13.35
N MET A 82 -13.04 -19.16 13.10
CA MET A 82 -12.66 -17.94 12.37
C MET A 82 -13.27 -17.94 10.96
N LYS A 83 -13.94 -16.89 10.59
CA LYS A 83 -14.55 -16.73 9.27
C LYS A 83 -13.56 -16.03 8.32
N ILE A 84 -13.15 -16.76 7.29
CA ILE A 84 -12.17 -16.31 6.32
C ILE A 84 -12.83 -16.15 4.95
N GLY A 85 -12.81 -14.94 4.39
CA GLY A 85 -13.33 -14.66 3.06
C GLY A 85 -12.23 -14.71 2.01
N ILE A 86 -12.50 -15.34 0.86
CA ILE A 86 -11.64 -15.35 -0.32
C ILE A 86 -12.34 -14.58 -1.44
N PRO A 87 -11.84 -13.37 -1.84
CA PRO A 87 -12.42 -12.60 -2.93
C PRO A 87 -12.17 -13.29 -4.28
N LYS A 88 -13.22 -13.71 -4.98
CA LYS A 88 -13.12 -14.36 -6.30
C LYS A 88 -12.43 -13.46 -7.32
N ASP A 89 -12.68 -12.15 -7.24
CA ASP A 89 -12.14 -11.14 -8.15
C ASP A 89 -10.61 -11.09 -8.18
N TYR A 90 -9.94 -11.63 -7.14
CA TYR A 90 -8.48 -11.70 -7.09
C TYR A 90 -7.88 -12.93 -7.77
N PHE A 91 -8.70 -13.86 -8.27
CA PHE A 91 -8.26 -15.13 -8.85
C PHE A 91 -8.53 -15.23 -10.36
N GLY A 92 -8.63 -14.07 -11.03
CA GLY A 92 -8.83 -13.96 -12.48
C GLY A 92 -7.56 -14.11 -13.32
N GLU A 93 -7.61 -13.57 -14.55
CA GLU A 93 -6.47 -13.55 -15.46
C GLU A 93 -5.26 -12.79 -14.89
N GLY A 94 -4.06 -13.27 -15.18
CA GLY A 94 -2.80 -12.64 -14.74
C GLY A 94 -2.25 -13.15 -13.40
N LEU A 95 -3.00 -13.97 -12.68
CA LEU A 95 -2.48 -14.67 -11.50
C LEU A 95 -1.80 -15.97 -11.92
N ASP A 96 -0.54 -16.13 -11.50
CA ASP A 96 0.21 -17.37 -11.70
C ASP A 96 -0.47 -18.54 -10.99
N SER A 97 -0.54 -19.69 -11.69
CA SER A 97 -1.18 -20.90 -11.18
C SER A 97 -0.53 -21.42 -9.90
N GLU A 98 0.79 -21.34 -9.77
CA GLU A 98 1.50 -21.76 -8.55
C GLU A 98 1.12 -20.91 -7.35
N VAL A 99 0.96 -19.59 -7.55
CA VAL A 99 0.51 -18.67 -6.49
C VAL A 99 -0.93 -18.97 -6.10
N LYS A 100 -1.80 -19.17 -7.11
CA LYS A 100 -3.20 -19.56 -6.89
C LYS A 100 -3.30 -20.83 -6.05
N ASP A 101 -2.60 -21.89 -6.48
CA ASP A 101 -2.61 -23.19 -5.81
C ASP A 101 -2.08 -23.09 -4.36
N ALA A 102 -1.04 -22.28 -4.12
CA ALA A 102 -0.51 -22.06 -2.78
C ALA A 102 -1.55 -21.42 -1.84
N ILE A 103 -2.33 -20.43 -2.33
CA ILE A 103 -3.38 -19.79 -1.53
C ILE A 103 -4.52 -20.78 -1.22
N PHE A 104 -4.98 -21.56 -2.22
CA PHE A 104 -6.03 -22.54 -1.96
C PHE A 104 -5.56 -23.69 -1.06
N LYS A 105 -4.29 -24.10 -1.15
CA LYS A 105 -3.69 -25.04 -0.22
C LYS A 105 -3.65 -24.50 1.22
N ALA A 106 -3.31 -23.21 1.38
CA ALA A 106 -3.39 -22.58 2.70
C ALA A 106 -4.83 -22.52 3.23
N ALA A 107 -5.80 -22.22 2.36
CA ALA A 107 -7.23 -22.24 2.71
C ALA A 107 -7.68 -23.62 3.21
N GLU A 108 -7.25 -24.70 2.55
CA GLU A 108 -7.58 -26.07 2.98
C GLU A 108 -6.94 -26.42 4.33
N VAL A 109 -5.71 -25.98 4.60
CA VAL A 109 -5.08 -26.16 5.92
C VAL A 109 -5.86 -25.43 7.01
N LEU A 110 -6.33 -24.19 6.73
CA LEU A 110 -7.14 -23.42 7.68
C LEU A 110 -8.48 -24.09 7.95
N LYS A 111 -9.16 -24.64 6.93
CA LYS A 111 -10.38 -25.46 7.11
C LYS A 111 -10.14 -26.68 7.99
N GLN A 112 -9.05 -27.42 7.75
CA GLN A 112 -8.68 -28.59 8.56
C GLN A 112 -8.43 -28.24 10.03
N LYS A 113 -7.97 -27.00 10.30
CA LYS A 113 -7.82 -26.44 11.65
C LYS A 113 -9.12 -25.87 12.23
N GLY A 114 -10.24 -25.98 11.50
CA GLY A 114 -11.58 -25.59 11.98
C GLY A 114 -12.02 -24.17 11.62
N ALA A 115 -11.30 -23.45 10.78
CA ALA A 115 -11.77 -22.19 10.22
C ALA A 115 -12.91 -22.40 9.21
N ILE A 116 -13.78 -21.41 9.09
CA ILE A 116 -14.86 -21.34 8.10
C ILE A 116 -14.36 -20.51 6.93
N VAL A 117 -14.06 -21.16 5.81
CA VAL A 117 -13.50 -20.48 4.62
C VAL A 117 -14.56 -20.46 3.52
N GLU A 118 -14.89 -19.27 3.02
CA GLU A 118 -15.89 -19.05 1.98
C GLU A 118 -15.35 -18.12 0.89
N GLU A 119 -15.76 -18.36 -0.35
CA GLU A 119 -15.55 -17.43 -1.45
C GLU A 119 -16.66 -16.39 -1.51
N PHE A 120 -16.32 -15.16 -1.89
CA PHE A 120 -17.28 -14.06 -2.06
C PHE A 120 -16.88 -13.13 -3.21
N ASP A 121 -17.81 -12.29 -3.65
CA ASP A 121 -17.56 -11.30 -4.69
C ASP A 121 -17.19 -9.96 -4.05
N LEU A 122 -16.01 -9.43 -4.37
CA LEU A 122 -15.51 -8.14 -3.92
C LEU A 122 -15.54 -7.14 -5.09
N SER A 123 -16.63 -6.43 -5.25
CA SER A 123 -16.84 -5.52 -6.36
C SER A 123 -15.85 -4.35 -6.39
N LEU A 124 -15.60 -3.79 -7.58
CA LEU A 124 -14.84 -2.56 -7.84
C LEU A 124 -13.33 -2.66 -7.67
N VAL A 125 -12.76 -3.84 -7.45
CA VAL A 125 -11.29 -4.00 -7.32
C VAL A 125 -10.56 -3.68 -8.63
N GLU A 126 -11.21 -3.84 -9.77
CA GLU A 126 -10.69 -3.48 -11.10
C GLU A 126 -10.40 -1.98 -11.23
N TYR A 127 -11.06 -1.14 -10.45
CA TYR A 127 -10.84 0.31 -10.41
C TYR A 127 -9.78 0.74 -9.38
N ALA A 128 -9.25 -0.20 -8.59
CA ALA A 128 -8.31 0.13 -7.52
C ALA A 128 -7.00 0.70 -8.06
N ILE A 129 -6.43 0.08 -9.10
CA ILE A 129 -5.17 0.53 -9.71
C ILE A 129 -5.29 1.97 -10.24
N PRO A 130 -6.23 2.29 -11.16
CA PRO A 130 -6.33 3.66 -11.67
C PRO A 130 -6.67 4.68 -10.58
N ALA A 131 -7.55 4.35 -9.62
CA ALA A 131 -7.87 5.26 -8.52
C ALA A 131 -6.64 5.55 -7.65
N TYR A 132 -5.86 4.52 -7.31
CA TYR A 132 -4.63 4.67 -6.53
C TYR A 132 -3.62 5.55 -7.23
N TYR A 133 -3.31 5.30 -8.52
CA TYR A 133 -2.27 6.07 -9.20
C TYR A 133 -2.65 7.54 -9.39
N VAL A 134 -3.92 7.85 -9.56
CA VAL A 134 -4.42 9.24 -9.57
C VAL A 134 -4.21 9.89 -8.19
N ILE A 135 -4.66 9.25 -7.11
CA ILE A 135 -4.56 9.78 -5.74
C ILE A 135 -3.08 9.90 -5.32
N ALA A 136 -2.32 8.82 -5.47
CA ALA A 136 -0.92 8.78 -5.06
C ALA A 136 -0.06 9.80 -5.83
N SER A 137 -0.29 9.97 -7.14
CA SER A 137 0.42 10.97 -7.94
C SER A 137 0.05 12.39 -7.54
N ALA A 138 -1.24 12.66 -7.28
CA ALA A 138 -1.71 13.96 -6.79
C ALA A 138 -1.05 14.33 -5.45
N GLU A 139 -1.06 13.40 -4.49
CA GLU A 139 -0.44 13.61 -3.18
C GLU A 139 1.09 13.72 -3.27
N ALA A 140 1.74 12.91 -4.10
CA ALA A 140 3.18 12.98 -4.35
C ALA A 140 3.58 14.33 -4.96
N SER A 141 2.85 14.82 -5.94
CA SER A 141 3.07 16.14 -6.55
C SER A 141 3.03 17.25 -5.50
N SER A 142 2.04 17.21 -4.62
CA SER A 142 1.89 18.18 -3.52
C SER A 142 3.00 18.03 -2.48
N ASN A 143 3.28 16.81 -2.00
CA ASN A 143 4.25 16.57 -0.95
C ASN A 143 5.69 16.84 -1.40
N LEU A 144 6.05 16.46 -2.62
CA LEU A 144 7.40 16.64 -3.14
C LEU A 144 7.67 18.05 -3.67
N SER A 145 6.67 18.93 -3.71
CA SER A 145 6.86 20.34 -4.07
C SER A 145 7.80 21.08 -3.14
N ARG A 146 7.89 20.65 -1.89
CA ARG A 146 8.76 21.27 -0.86
C ARG A 146 10.25 20.96 -1.03
N PHE A 147 10.60 19.98 -1.85
CA PHE A 147 12.00 19.62 -2.12
C PHE A 147 12.50 20.42 -3.32
N ASP A 148 12.87 21.65 -3.05
CA ASP A 148 13.25 22.68 -4.05
C ASP A 148 14.74 23.04 -4.02
N GLY A 149 15.51 22.40 -3.13
CA GLY A 149 16.93 22.68 -2.95
C GLY A 149 17.24 23.93 -2.11
N VAL A 150 16.22 24.63 -1.60
CA VAL A 150 16.43 25.80 -0.69
C VAL A 150 16.46 25.35 0.75
N LYS A 151 15.35 24.79 1.25
CA LYS A 151 15.20 24.35 2.63
C LYS A 151 15.35 22.84 2.77
N TYR A 152 14.90 22.09 1.77
CA TYR A 152 14.88 20.62 1.77
C TYR A 152 15.40 20.05 0.46
N GLY A 153 15.99 18.86 0.57
CA GLY A 153 16.40 18.05 -0.56
C GLY A 153 17.77 18.46 -1.15
N TYR A 154 18.04 17.88 -2.30
CA TYR A 154 19.24 18.11 -3.08
C TYR A 154 19.24 19.53 -3.66
N ARG A 155 20.41 20.18 -3.66
CA ARG A 155 20.66 21.44 -4.38
C ARG A 155 21.74 21.21 -5.42
N THR A 156 21.49 21.62 -6.65
CA THR A 156 22.53 21.64 -7.68
C THR A 156 23.68 22.56 -7.29
N GLU A 157 24.90 22.18 -7.68
CA GLU A 157 26.09 22.98 -7.38
C GLU A 157 26.26 24.15 -8.36
N GLU A 158 25.81 23.97 -9.62
CA GLU A 158 25.94 24.96 -10.70
C GLU A 158 24.58 25.48 -11.12
N TYR A 159 24.36 26.80 -11.00
CA TYR A 159 23.13 27.44 -11.45
C TYR A 159 23.29 28.95 -11.70
N GLU A 160 22.46 29.47 -12.60
CA GLU A 160 22.36 30.90 -12.86
C GLU A 160 20.99 31.45 -12.40
N GLY A 161 20.99 32.11 -11.24
CA GLY A 161 19.78 32.69 -10.66
C GLY A 161 18.84 31.65 -10.03
N LEU A 162 17.86 32.14 -9.30
CA LEU A 162 16.97 31.34 -8.46
C LEU A 162 16.10 30.35 -9.25
N HIS A 163 15.55 30.78 -10.39
CA HIS A 163 14.69 29.93 -11.21
C HIS A 163 15.44 28.71 -11.78
N ASN A 164 16.67 28.94 -12.26
CA ASN A 164 17.52 27.85 -12.76
C ASN A 164 17.94 26.92 -11.63
N MET A 165 18.26 27.45 -10.44
CA MET A 165 18.55 26.63 -9.26
C MET A 165 17.41 25.67 -8.94
N TYR A 166 16.17 26.11 -8.89
CA TYR A 166 14.99 25.25 -8.67
C TYR A 166 14.86 24.17 -9.73
N LYS A 167 14.98 24.55 -10.98
CA LYS A 167 14.83 23.66 -12.13
C LYS A 167 15.87 22.55 -12.11
N GLU A 168 17.15 22.91 -11.99
CA GLU A 168 18.25 21.95 -12.03
C GLU A 168 18.27 21.08 -10.76
N SER A 169 18.08 21.65 -9.55
CA SER A 169 17.99 20.87 -8.32
C SER A 169 16.91 19.78 -8.38
N ARG A 170 15.73 20.11 -8.91
CA ARG A 170 14.64 19.14 -9.06
C ARG A 170 14.88 18.16 -10.21
N SER A 171 15.56 18.61 -11.27
CA SER A 171 15.92 17.77 -12.41
C SER A 171 16.96 16.70 -12.03
N GLU A 172 17.95 17.07 -11.26
CA GLU A 172 19.00 16.16 -10.80
C GLU A 172 18.56 15.31 -9.59
N GLY A 173 17.84 15.92 -8.64
CA GLY A 173 17.48 15.30 -7.37
C GLY A 173 16.37 14.26 -7.44
N PHE A 174 15.53 14.29 -8.49
CA PHE A 174 14.46 13.30 -8.66
C PHE A 174 14.73 12.33 -9.80
N GLY A 175 14.57 11.04 -9.51
CA GLY A 175 14.62 9.99 -10.51
C GLY A 175 13.46 10.04 -11.52
N PRO A 176 13.56 9.32 -12.66
CA PRO A 176 12.57 9.39 -13.75
C PRO A 176 11.14 9.05 -13.31
N GLU A 177 10.97 8.02 -12.47
CA GLU A 177 9.64 7.60 -11.99
C GLU A 177 9.01 8.65 -11.08
N VAL A 178 9.78 9.25 -10.19
CA VAL A 178 9.30 10.33 -9.30
C VAL A 178 8.86 11.54 -10.12
N LYS A 179 9.65 11.94 -11.12
CA LYS A 179 9.29 13.03 -12.06
C LYS A 179 7.99 12.74 -12.79
N ARG A 180 7.80 11.50 -13.28
CA ARG A 180 6.56 11.07 -13.94
C ARG A 180 5.36 11.25 -13.02
N ARG A 181 5.46 10.83 -11.77
CA ARG A 181 4.37 10.94 -10.78
C ARG A 181 4.08 12.38 -10.40
N ILE A 182 5.10 13.23 -10.27
CA ILE A 182 4.91 14.67 -10.02
C ILE A 182 4.15 15.32 -11.20
N MET A 183 4.52 15.01 -12.43
CA MET A 183 3.84 15.56 -13.62
C MET A 183 2.40 15.06 -13.72
N LEU A 184 2.14 13.78 -13.55
CA LEU A 184 0.79 13.22 -13.51
C LEU A 184 -0.05 13.84 -12.40
N GLY A 185 0.52 14.01 -11.20
CA GLY A 185 -0.16 14.65 -10.08
C GLY A 185 -0.52 16.09 -10.35
N SER A 186 0.39 16.86 -10.93
CA SER A 186 0.12 18.25 -11.33
C SER A 186 -0.98 18.33 -12.38
N PHE A 187 -1.01 17.40 -13.33
CA PHE A 187 -2.06 17.30 -14.35
C PHE A 187 -3.42 17.02 -13.72
N VAL A 188 -3.55 15.99 -12.91
CA VAL A 188 -4.86 15.60 -12.33
C VAL A 188 -5.37 16.58 -11.28
N LEU A 189 -4.51 17.44 -10.73
CA LEU A 189 -4.89 18.54 -9.83
C LEU A 189 -5.19 19.85 -10.54
N SER A 190 -4.93 19.94 -11.84
CA SER A 190 -5.20 21.19 -12.59
C SER A 190 -6.70 21.45 -12.75
N SER A 191 -7.08 22.74 -12.88
CA SER A 191 -8.48 23.19 -12.81
C SER A 191 -9.41 22.53 -13.82
N GLY A 192 -8.93 22.12 -14.98
CA GLY A 192 -9.74 21.44 -16.00
C GLY A 192 -9.94 19.93 -15.77
N TYR A 193 -9.15 19.32 -14.87
CA TYR A 193 -9.10 17.86 -14.71
C TYR A 193 -9.37 17.38 -13.29
N TYR A 194 -9.39 18.28 -12.32
CA TYR A 194 -9.58 17.97 -10.91
C TYR A 194 -10.84 17.12 -10.65
N ASP A 195 -11.99 17.57 -11.16
CA ASP A 195 -13.26 16.88 -10.97
C ASP A 195 -13.32 15.55 -11.72
N ALA A 196 -12.79 15.53 -12.95
CA ALA A 196 -12.85 14.38 -13.83
C ALA A 196 -11.94 13.22 -13.38
N TYR A 197 -10.81 13.52 -12.75
CA TYR A 197 -9.84 12.54 -12.33
C TYR A 197 -9.73 12.41 -10.81
N TYR A 198 -9.32 13.48 -10.12
CA TYR A 198 -9.01 13.39 -8.68
C TYR A 198 -10.26 13.14 -7.83
N LEU A 199 -11.31 13.93 -7.98
CA LEU A 199 -12.56 13.70 -7.25
C LEU A 199 -13.21 12.37 -7.62
N LYS A 200 -13.15 11.96 -8.88
CA LYS A 200 -13.65 10.65 -9.30
C LYS A 200 -12.87 9.53 -8.62
N ALA A 201 -11.56 9.62 -8.52
CA ALA A 201 -10.72 8.64 -7.83
C ALA A 201 -11.04 8.59 -6.32
N LEU A 202 -11.26 9.73 -5.66
CA LEU A 202 -11.68 9.77 -4.25
C LEU A 202 -13.05 9.12 -4.02
N ARG A 203 -14.01 9.33 -4.93
CA ARG A 203 -15.33 8.66 -4.88
C ARG A 203 -15.18 7.15 -5.07
N THR A 204 -14.33 6.72 -5.99
CA THR A 204 -14.01 5.30 -6.22
C THR A 204 -13.36 4.68 -4.96
N LYS A 205 -12.40 5.38 -4.35
CA LYS A 205 -11.80 4.97 -3.05
C LYS A 205 -12.87 4.73 -1.99
N ALA A 206 -13.85 5.64 -1.86
CA ALA A 206 -14.94 5.49 -0.89
C ALA A 206 -15.84 4.28 -1.19
N LEU A 207 -16.08 3.96 -2.45
CA LEU A 207 -16.86 2.80 -2.85
C LEU A 207 -16.11 1.50 -2.60
N ILE A 208 -14.81 1.45 -2.89
CA ILE A 208 -13.95 0.30 -2.57
C ILE A 208 -13.95 0.06 -1.06
N LYS A 209 -13.77 1.12 -0.25
CA LYS A 209 -13.86 0.99 1.21
C LYS A 209 -15.19 0.36 1.65
N LYS A 210 -16.32 0.83 1.13
CA LYS A 210 -17.65 0.26 1.46
C LYS A 210 -17.78 -1.22 1.07
N ALA A 211 -17.13 -1.66 -0.02
CA ALA A 211 -17.15 -3.07 -0.40
C ALA A 211 -16.42 -3.93 0.65
N PHE A 212 -15.27 -3.48 1.13
CA PHE A 212 -14.54 -4.15 2.22
C PHE A 212 -15.31 -4.08 3.55
N ASP A 213 -15.89 -2.92 3.91
CA ASP A 213 -16.70 -2.78 5.14
C ASP A 213 -17.81 -3.82 5.18
N ARG A 214 -18.54 -4.04 4.06
CA ARG A 214 -19.57 -5.08 3.94
C ARG A 214 -18.99 -6.50 4.06
N ALA A 215 -17.82 -6.75 3.50
CA ALA A 215 -17.16 -8.05 3.63
C ALA A 215 -16.82 -8.35 5.09
N PHE A 216 -16.35 -7.36 5.84
CA PHE A 216 -16.03 -7.49 7.26
C PHE A 216 -17.24 -7.52 8.20
N GLU A 217 -18.48 -7.28 7.71
CA GLU A 217 -19.70 -7.63 8.47
C GLU A 217 -19.85 -9.15 8.60
N LYS A 218 -19.25 -9.93 7.72
CA LYS A 218 -19.36 -11.39 7.66
C LYS A 218 -18.07 -12.11 8.00
N TYR A 219 -16.94 -11.61 7.60
CA TYR A 219 -15.63 -12.26 7.72
C TYR A 219 -14.74 -11.56 8.75
N ASP A 220 -13.97 -12.33 9.50
CA ASP A 220 -12.99 -11.82 10.46
C ASP A 220 -11.70 -11.40 9.75
N VAL A 221 -11.31 -12.15 8.70
CA VAL A 221 -10.13 -11.89 7.86
C VAL A 221 -10.43 -12.20 6.39
N ILE A 222 -9.63 -11.60 5.50
CA ILE A 222 -9.66 -11.85 4.06
C ILE A 222 -8.33 -12.47 3.64
N LEU A 223 -8.40 -13.61 2.96
CA LEU A 223 -7.24 -14.32 2.42
C LEU A 223 -7.11 -14.01 0.91
N SER A 224 -5.96 -13.53 0.49
CA SER A 224 -5.67 -13.19 -0.91
C SER A 224 -4.20 -13.38 -1.25
N PRO A 225 -3.82 -13.45 -2.54
CA PRO A 225 -2.44 -13.32 -2.94
C PRO A 225 -1.84 -11.96 -2.51
N ALA A 226 -0.54 -11.88 -2.28
CA ALA A 226 0.20 -10.64 -2.04
C ALA A 226 0.82 -10.08 -3.33
N ALA A 227 1.07 -10.95 -4.31
CA ALA A 227 1.62 -10.62 -5.63
C ALA A 227 1.07 -11.60 -6.68
N PRO A 228 0.99 -11.20 -7.97
CA PRO A 228 0.46 -12.08 -9.02
C PRO A 228 1.41 -13.20 -9.41
N THR A 229 2.70 -13.04 -9.17
CA THR A 229 3.77 -13.96 -9.55
C THR A 229 4.78 -14.11 -8.42
N THR A 230 5.72 -15.05 -8.58
CA THR A 230 6.95 -15.09 -7.79
C THR A 230 7.82 -13.85 -8.08
N ALA A 231 8.90 -13.65 -7.30
CA ALA A 231 9.80 -12.52 -7.47
C ALA A 231 10.33 -12.42 -8.92
N PRO A 232 10.26 -11.25 -9.57
CA PRO A 232 10.83 -11.04 -10.90
C PRO A 232 12.36 -11.11 -10.84
N LYS A 233 13.00 -11.41 -11.97
CA LYS A 233 14.45 -11.30 -12.09
C LYS A 233 14.88 -9.83 -11.96
N ILE A 234 16.09 -9.63 -11.46
CA ILE A 234 16.66 -8.28 -11.32
C ILE A 234 16.71 -7.61 -12.70
N GLY A 235 16.10 -6.44 -12.82
CA GLY A 235 16.04 -5.65 -14.06
C GLY A 235 14.76 -5.85 -14.89
N ASP A 236 14.03 -6.94 -14.76
CA ASP A 236 12.83 -7.22 -15.57
C ASP A 236 11.71 -6.19 -15.36
N SER A 237 11.56 -5.68 -14.14
CA SER A 237 10.52 -4.69 -13.80
C SER A 237 10.77 -3.29 -14.38
N LEU A 238 11.97 -3.00 -14.85
CA LEU A 238 12.34 -1.70 -15.42
C LEU A 238 11.94 -1.56 -16.88
N SER A 239 11.70 -2.67 -17.59
CA SER A 239 11.41 -2.69 -19.02
C SER A 239 9.94 -2.43 -19.36
N ASP A 240 9.01 -2.70 -18.44
CA ASP A 240 7.56 -2.54 -18.65
C ASP A 240 6.88 -1.93 -17.41
N PRO A 241 6.70 -0.60 -17.38
CA PRO A 241 6.03 0.08 -16.27
C PRO A 241 4.58 -0.38 -16.05
N LEU A 242 3.85 -0.75 -17.11
CA LEU A 242 2.48 -1.20 -17.00
C LEU A 242 2.38 -2.55 -16.27
N LYS A 243 3.26 -3.49 -16.61
CA LYS A 243 3.35 -4.78 -15.92
C LYS A 243 3.70 -4.60 -14.43
N MET A 244 4.61 -3.67 -14.14
CA MET A 244 4.94 -3.31 -12.76
C MET A 244 3.70 -2.79 -12.00
N TYR A 245 2.92 -1.89 -12.60
CA TYR A 245 1.72 -1.34 -11.98
C TYR A 245 0.62 -2.38 -11.76
N LEU A 246 0.43 -3.30 -12.70
CA LEU A 246 -0.52 -4.40 -12.55
C LEU A 246 -0.14 -5.37 -11.43
N GLY A 247 1.14 -5.48 -11.11
CA GLY A 247 1.65 -6.26 -9.97
C GLY A 247 1.12 -5.80 -8.60
N ASP A 248 0.65 -4.57 -8.49
CA ASP A 248 0.17 -3.99 -7.23
C ASP A 248 -1.32 -4.30 -6.91
N ILE A 249 -2.04 -5.01 -7.78
CA ILE A 249 -3.50 -5.20 -7.72
C ILE A 249 -4.01 -5.71 -6.36
N TYR A 250 -3.28 -6.62 -5.72
CA TYR A 250 -3.68 -7.25 -4.45
C TYR A 250 -3.44 -6.37 -3.22
N THR A 251 -2.52 -5.40 -3.33
CA THR A 251 -2.13 -4.57 -2.18
C THR A 251 -2.75 -3.19 -2.19
N ILE A 252 -3.07 -2.66 -3.36
CA ILE A 252 -3.58 -1.29 -3.53
C ILE A 252 -4.99 -1.12 -2.96
N SER A 253 -5.91 -2.03 -3.26
CA SER A 253 -7.30 -1.96 -2.82
C SER A 253 -7.43 -1.90 -1.29
N VAL A 254 -6.60 -2.66 -0.59
CA VAL A 254 -6.52 -2.68 0.88
C VAL A 254 -6.03 -1.34 1.42
N ASN A 255 -5.02 -0.71 0.77
CA ASN A 255 -4.55 0.63 1.14
C ASN A 255 -5.62 1.70 0.91
N LEU A 256 -6.35 1.63 -0.21
CA LEU A 256 -7.46 2.55 -0.49
C LEU A 256 -8.60 2.40 0.53
N ALA A 257 -8.86 1.19 0.99
CA ALA A 257 -9.85 0.92 2.02
C ALA A 257 -9.40 1.34 3.44
N GLY A 258 -8.10 1.61 3.64
CA GLY A 258 -7.53 1.96 4.94
C GLY A 258 -7.36 0.79 5.90
N LEU A 259 -7.35 -0.44 5.38
CA LEU A 259 -7.20 -1.69 6.13
C LEU A 259 -5.72 -2.03 6.38
N PRO A 260 -5.42 -2.88 7.38
CA PRO A 260 -4.08 -3.41 7.58
C PRO A 260 -3.62 -4.31 6.44
#